data_dbcf38fb58b8632c0f9ba94f99211e8c
#
_entry.id   dbcf38fb58b8632c0f9ba94f99211e8c
#
_cell.length_a   1.000
_cell.length_b   1.000
_cell.length_c   1.000
_cell.angle_alpha   90.00
_cell.angle_beta   90.00
_cell.angle_gamma   90.00
#
_symmetry.space_group_name_H-M   'P 1'
#
loop_
_entity.id
_entity.type
_entity.pdbx_description
1 polymer ?
#
loop_
_entity_poly.entity_id
_entity_poly.type
_entity_poly.pdbx_seq_one_letter_code
_entity_poly.pdbx_strand_id
1 'polypeptide(L)'
;MRPLAWLQLFVFLGAALLFAMEPMVGRLLLPAFGSAFHVWSTALMFFQGALFVGYLYAHVVAPRLGKVHLGLLLATLPFLPFAAPPPREAPTIGALTLTLILRFGLPFVLLASTSVVAQHWLTRSKVAGRDEPYRLYASSNAGSLLALLAYVFLWEPFSGLRQQTWIWAVGYLLYLGTAFMAFQRTDPQPAAPETLRAHRPPTRRLAYWTLVAAAPSALSISVTNVFVLDVGNAPLVWILPLVVYLSTFILVFGRAQFHPQWIRRLWPHVALLGFVAYFLIAGVESWLPLVHLFVLFIVGVAAHGELHDTRPEPEGLTWFYLALSLGGWLGAALVAVVAPFVFEGLWEYPLSLLALLAVLGIGKKAWTAPKSSVAVFALFATCATLAVLFAPNGALHRDGDDVLARRRSPYGVYRVVELVDGL
;
A
#
# COMPACT_ATOMS: atom_id res chain seq x y z
N MET A 1 6.96 -29.33 17.15
CA MET A 1 7.51 -28.35 16.16
C MET A 1 8.73 -27.64 16.76
N ARG A 2 9.74 -27.34 15.94
CA ARG A 2 10.92 -26.55 16.36
C ARG A 2 10.50 -25.10 16.68
N PRO A 3 11.16 -24.39 17.62
CA PRO A 3 10.78 -23.02 17.99
C PRO A 3 10.67 -22.07 16.79
N LEU A 4 11.58 -22.14 15.82
CA LEU A 4 11.56 -21.35 14.59
C LEU A 4 10.28 -21.59 13.75
N ALA A 5 9.75 -22.82 13.72
CA ALA A 5 8.53 -23.12 12.97
C ALA A 5 7.29 -22.45 13.58
N TRP A 6 7.25 -22.28 14.92
CA TRP A 6 6.18 -21.51 15.56
C TRP A 6 6.25 -20.03 15.22
N LEU A 7 7.45 -19.44 15.17
CA LEU A 7 7.64 -18.06 14.73
C LEU A 7 7.23 -17.87 13.26
N GLN A 8 7.61 -18.82 12.39
CA GLN A 8 7.23 -18.80 10.98
C GLN A 8 5.71 -18.87 10.79
N LEU A 9 5.03 -19.75 11.55
CA LEU A 9 3.57 -19.88 11.51
C LEU A 9 2.88 -18.63 12.07
N PHE A 10 3.39 -18.07 13.16
CA PHE A 10 2.90 -16.82 13.76
C PHE A 10 2.96 -15.66 12.75
N VAL A 11 4.11 -15.50 12.09
CA VAL A 11 4.31 -14.43 11.09
C VAL A 11 3.47 -14.67 9.83
N PHE A 12 3.38 -15.91 9.39
CA PHE A 12 2.55 -16.29 8.24
C PHE A 12 1.07 -15.96 8.48
N LEU A 13 0.51 -16.39 9.61
CA LEU A 13 -0.89 -16.12 9.96
C LEU A 13 -1.13 -14.63 10.19
N GLY A 14 -0.22 -13.94 10.88
CA GLY A 14 -0.32 -12.49 11.08
C GLY A 14 -0.38 -11.72 9.76
N ALA A 15 0.49 -12.06 8.82
CA ALA A 15 0.50 -11.46 7.50
C ALA A 15 -0.75 -11.83 6.67
N ALA A 16 -1.18 -13.10 6.73
CA ALA A 16 -2.38 -13.54 6.03
C ALA A 16 -3.64 -12.83 6.54
N LEU A 17 -3.81 -12.70 7.86
CA LEU A 17 -4.93 -11.99 8.47
C LEU A 17 -4.90 -10.49 8.15
N LEU A 18 -3.72 -9.88 8.18
CA LEU A 18 -3.54 -8.46 7.85
C LEU A 18 -4.05 -8.17 6.42
N PHE A 19 -3.56 -8.93 5.44
CA PHE A 19 -3.89 -8.71 4.04
C PHE A 19 -5.31 -9.14 3.65
N ALA A 20 -5.89 -10.13 4.33
CA ALA A 20 -7.30 -10.48 4.16
C ALA A 20 -8.24 -9.43 4.78
N MET A 21 -7.78 -8.71 5.82
CA MET A 21 -8.58 -7.71 6.51
C MET A 21 -8.87 -6.48 5.64
N GLU A 22 -7.92 -6.00 4.84
CA GLU A 22 -8.05 -4.80 4.03
C GLU A 22 -9.26 -4.86 3.08
N PRO A 23 -9.37 -5.84 2.16
CA PRO A 23 -10.51 -5.94 1.26
C PRO A 23 -11.81 -6.28 1.99
N MET A 24 -11.77 -7.10 3.03
CA MET A 24 -12.95 -7.43 3.84
C MET A 24 -13.55 -6.20 4.53
N VAL A 25 -12.72 -5.36 5.16
CA VAL A 25 -13.14 -4.12 5.80
C VAL A 25 -13.69 -3.14 4.78
N GLY A 26 -13.04 -3.03 3.62
CA GLY A 26 -13.56 -2.22 2.53
C GLY A 26 -15.00 -2.57 2.19
N ARG A 27 -15.33 -3.86 2.05
CA ARG A 27 -16.71 -4.31 1.83
C ARG A 27 -17.65 -4.04 3.00
N LEU A 28 -17.17 -4.18 4.25
CA LEU A 28 -17.97 -3.85 5.45
C LEU A 28 -18.36 -2.38 5.49
N LEU A 29 -17.60 -1.50 4.87
CA LEU A 29 -17.88 -0.06 4.84
C LEU A 29 -18.95 0.34 3.81
N LEU A 30 -19.16 -0.47 2.74
CA LEU A 30 -20.06 -0.11 1.64
C LEU A 30 -21.49 0.24 2.08
N PRO A 31 -22.14 -0.50 3.00
CA PRO A 31 -23.52 -0.17 3.41
C PRO A 31 -23.64 1.17 4.13
N ALA A 32 -22.56 1.63 4.80
CA ALA A 32 -22.59 2.84 5.61
C ALA A 32 -22.04 4.08 4.87
N PHE A 33 -21.10 3.88 3.94
CA PHE A 33 -20.36 4.97 3.30
C PHE A 33 -20.51 4.99 1.77
N GLY A 34 -21.16 3.98 1.20
CA GLY A 34 -21.31 3.85 -0.25
C GLY A 34 -20.05 3.32 -0.93
N SER A 35 -20.14 3.19 -2.26
CA SER A 35 -19.07 2.62 -3.11
C SER A 35 -18.21 3.69 -3.79
N ALA A 36 -18.22 4.93 -3.30
CA ALA A 36 -17.49 6.02 -3.91
C ALA A 36 -15.95 5.81 -3.80
N PHE A 37 -15.20 6.28 -4.80
CA PHE A 37 -13.75 6.10 -4.85
C PHE A 37 -13.02 6.65 -3.62
N HIS A 38 -13.51 7.75 -3.03
CA HIS A 38 -12.89 8.34 -1.83
C HIS A 38 -12.97 7.42 -0.61
N VAL A 39 -13.97 6.53 -0.52
CA VAL A 39 -14.08 5.54 0.58
C VAL A 39 -12.89 4.60 0.52
N TRP A 40 -12.53 4.14 -0.68
CA TRP A 40 -11.39 3.27 -0.91
C TRP A 40 -10.06 3.96 -0.67
N SER A 41 -9.88 5.13 -1.25
CA SER A 41 -8.64 5.91 -1.06
C SER A 41 -8.41 6.22 0.42
N THR A 42 -9.46 6.57 1.16
CA THR A 42 -9.39 6.81 2.61
C THR A 42 -9.09 5.53 3.38
N ALA A 43 -9.71 4.40 3.02
CA ALA A 43 -9.44 3.12 3.66
C ALA A 43 -7.98 2.67 3.42
N LEU A 44 -7.48 2.77 2.19
CA LEU A 44 -6.09 2.44 1.87
C LEU A 44 -5.11 3.36 2.62
N MET A 45 -5.38 4.66 2.66
CA MET A 45 -4.58 5.61 3.46
C MET A 45 -4.57 5.22 4.94
N PHE A 46 -5.73 4.86 5.50
CA PHE A 46 -5.83 4.42 6.89
C PHE A 46 -5.00 3.16 7.14
N PHE A 47 -5.10 2.13 6.29
CA PHE A 47 -4.34 0.88 6.45
C PHE A 47 -2.83 1.11 6.36
N GLN A 48 -2.39 1.95 5.45
CA GLN A 48 -0.97 2.32 5.37
C GLN A 48 -0.50 3.13 6.59
N GLY A 49 -1.33 4.02 7.12
CA GLY A 49 -1.06 4.73 8.38
C GLY A 49 -1.01 3.80 9.58
N ALA A 50 -1.95 2.85 9.66
CA ALA A 50 -1.99 1.84 10.72
C ALA A 50 -0.79 0.87 10.62
N LEU A 51 -0.33 0.54 9.41
CA LEU A 51 0.90 -0.21 9.18
C LEU A 51 2.12 0.55 9.73
N PHE A 52 2.23 1.85 9.42
CA PHE A 52 3.29 2.70 9.97
C PHE A 52 3.26 2.74 11.51
N VAL A 53 2.08 2.93 12.10
CA VAL A 53 1.91 2.92 13.58
C VAL A 53 2.29 1.54 14.15
N GLY A 54 1.95 0.44 13.48
CA GLY A 54 2.33 -0.92 13.87
C GLY A 54 3.84 -1.14 13.87
N TYR A 55 4.54 -0.66 12.84
CA TYR A 55 6.00 -0.71 12.81
C TYR A 55 6.65 0.20 13.86
N LEU A 56 6.10 1.39 14.07
CA LEU A 56 6.55 2.30 15.13
C LEU A 56 6.38 1.66 16.52
N TYR A 57 5.21 1.08 16.79
CA TYR A 57 4.94 0.31 17.99
C TYR A 57 5.95 -0.84 18.16
N ALA A 58 6.16 -1.64 17.12
CA ALA A 58 7.10 -2.75 17.15
C ALA A 58 8.55 -2.30 17.37
N HIS A 59 8.93 -1.13 16.85
CA HIS A 59 10.28 -0.57 17.00
C HIS A 59 10.51 0.02 18.40
N VAL A 60 9.55 0.78 18.93
CA VAL A 60 9.74 1.57 20.16
C VAL A 60 9.23 0.87 21.41
N VAL A 61 8.05 0.26 21.33
CA VAL A 61 7.28 -0.18 22.50
C VAL A 61 7.37 -1.70 22.72
N ALA A 62 7.08 -2.49 21.69
CA ALA A 62 6.98 -3.94 21.82
C ALA A 62 8.23 -4.62 22.40
N PRO A 63 9.48 -4.18 22.11
CA PRO A 63 10.67 -4.78 22.69
C PRO A 63 10.74 -4.72 24.22
N ARG A 64 10.00 -3.79 24.82
CA ARG A 64 9.98 -3.57 26.28
C ARG A 64 8.84 -4.31 26.98
N LEU A 65 7.81 -4.69 26.22
CA LEU A 65 6.56 -5.21 26.81
C LEU A 65 6.59 -6.70 27.14
N GLY A 66 7.43 -7.50 26.47
CA GLY A 66 7.49 -8.94 26.72
C GLY A 66 6.10 -9.60 26.67
N LYS A 67 5.66 -10.20 27.80
CA LYS A 67 4.34 -10.85 27.93
C LYS A 67 3.15 -9.91 27.79
N VAL A 68 3.31 -8.61 28.05
CA VAL A 68 2.24 -7.60 27.93
C VAL A 68 1.78 -7.48 26.49
N HIS A 69 2.67 -7.70 25.50
CA HIS A 69 2.30 -7.74 24.08
C HIS A 69 1.23 -8.82 23.80
N LEU A 70 1.35 -10.01 24.41
CA LEU A 70 0.32 -11.06 24.30
C LEU A 70 -1.02 -10.62 24.91
N GLY A 71 -0.98 -9.89 26.03
CA GLY A 71 -2.17 -9.30 26.64
C GLY A 71 -2.86 -8.28 25.71
N LEU A 72 -2.08 -7.47 24.98
CA LEU A 72 -2.62 -6.54 23.99
C LEU A 72 -3.27 -7.27 22.80
N LEU A 73 -2.69 -8.39 22.34
CA LEU A 73 -3.32 -9.23 21.33
C LEU A 73 -4.67 -9.81 21.82
N LEU A 74 -4.76 -10.24 23.07
CA LEU A 74 -6.02 -10.71 23.67
C LEU A 74 -7.05 -9.58 23.83
N ALA A 75 -6.61 -8.34 24.09
CA ALA A 75 -7.49 -7.19 24.23
C ALA A 75 -8.21 -6.81 22.92
N THR A 76 -7.83 -7.39 21.78
CA THR A 76 -8.55 -7.20 20.51
C THR A 76 -9.76 -8.13 20.34
N LEU A 77 -9.93 -9.17 21.15
CA LEU A 77 -11.03 -10.13 21.03
C LEU A 77 -12.43 -9.50 21.06
N PRO A 78 -12.71 -8.45 21.85
CA PRO A 78 -14.02 -7.79 21.84
C PRO A 78 -14.40 -7.14 20.50
N PHE A 79 -13.45 -6.93 19.59
CA PHE A 79 -13.72 -6.39 18.25
C PHE A 79 -14.20 -7.46 17.25
N LEU A 80 -14.16 -8.74 17.63
CA LEU A 80 -14.40 -9.88 16.73
C LEU A 80 -15.74 -10.58 17.01
N PRO A 81 -16.41 -11.11 15.98
CA PRO A 81 -16.17 -10.88 14.56
C PRO A 81 -16.49 -9.44 14.15
N PHE A 82 -15.82 -8.92 13.15
CA PHE A 82 -16.11 -7.57 12.67
C PHE A 82 -17.53 -7.46 12.13
N ALA A 83 -18.20 -6.34 12.45
CA ALA A 83 -19.52 -6.03 11.98
C ALA A 83 -19.52 -4.77 11.10
N ALA A 84 -20.39 -4.74 10.10
CA ALA A 84 -20.60 -3.55 9.31
C ALA A 84 -21.06 -2.38 10.21
N PRO A 85 -20.56 -1.16 10.00
CA PRO A 85 -21.07 0.01 10.69
C PRO A 85 -22.52 0.29 10.26
N PRO A 86 -23.33 0.92 11.12
CA PRO A 86 -24.69 1.29 10.74
C PRO A 86 -24.68 2.30 9.58
N PRO A 87 -25.71 2.26 8.69
CA PRO A 87 -25.88 3.23 7.62
C PRO A 87 -25.88 4.67 8.16
N ARG A 88 -25.40 5.60 7.36
CA ARG A 88 -25.31 7.03 7.70
C ARG A 88 -25.96 7.87 6.61
N GLU A 89 -26.72 8.88 7.02
CA GLU A 89 -27.39 9.82 6.09
C GLU A 89 -26.41 10.74 5.36
N ALA A 90 -25.32 11.15 6.04
CA ALA A 90 -24.27 12.01 5.48
C ALA A 90 -22.88 11.45 5.79
N PRO A 91 -22.35 10.53 4.98
CA PRO A 91 -21.02 9.98 5.18
C PRO A 91 -19.94 11.01 4.86
N THR A 92 -19.10 11.34 5.85
CA THR A 92 -17.95 12.23 5.68
C THR A 92 -16.63 11.43 5.76
N ILE A 93 -15.55 11.97 5.16
CA ILE A 93 -14.21 11.39 5.27
C ILE A 93 -13.78 11.27 6.75
N GLY A 94 -14.09 12.29 7.56
CA GLY A 94 -13.80 12.26 8.99
C GLY A 94 -14.56 11.16 9.74
N ALA A 95 -15.85 10.95 9.44
CA ALA A 95 -16.65 9.88 10.04
C ALA A 95 -16.15 8.48 9.61
N LEU A 96 -15.73 8.34 8.35
CA LEU A 96 -15.11 7.12 7.83
C LEU A 96 -13.81 6.82 8.54
N THR A 97 -12.90 7.79 8.62
CA THR A 97 -11.60 7.65 9.29
C THR A 97 -11.77 7.29 10.77
N LEU A 98 -12.67 7.96 11.47
CA LEU A 98 -12.98 7.66 12.87
C LEU A 98 -13.53 6.23 13.04
N THR A 99 -14.40 5.79 12.15
CA THR A 99 -14.96 4.43 12.16
C THR A 99 -13.84 3.39 11.97
N LEU A 100 -12.94 3.64 11.03
CA LEU A 100 -11.77 2.78 10.78
C LEU A 100 -10.87 2.69 12.02
N ILE A 101 -10.54 3.83 12.63
CA ILE A 101 -9.70 3.87 13.84
C ILE A 101 -10.34 3.09 14.99
N LEU A 102 -11.62 3.36 15.29
CA LEU A 102 -12.26 2.81 16.48
C LEU A 102 -12.60 1.32 16.35
N ARG A 103 -12.94 0.84 15.15
CA ARG A 103 -13.38 -0.56 14.96
C ARG A 103 -12.27 -1.50 14.51
N PHE A 104 -11.33 -1.00 13.72
CA PHE A 104 -10.32 -1.83 13.04
C PHE A 104 -8.88 -1.47 13.42
N GLY A 105 -8.65 -0.27 14.00
CA GLY A 105 -7.32 0.27 14.21
C GLY A 105 -6.45 -0.60 15.12
N LEU A 106 -6.94 -0.95 16.32
CA LEU A 106 -6.15 -1.73 17.27
C LEU A 106 -5.79 -3.13 16.75
N PRO A 107 -6.74 -3.94 16.24
CA PRO A 107 -6.41 -5.23 15.64
C PRO A 107 -5.41 -5.12 14.49
N PHE A 108 -5.59 -4.13 13.60
CA PHE A 108 -4.71 -3.95 12.45
C PHE A 108 -3.29 -3.55 12.87
N VAL A 109 -3.12 -2.58 13.75
CA VAL A 109 -1.81 -2.12 14.27
C VAL A 109 -1.04 -3.26 14.92
N LEU A 110 -1.70 -4.09 15.71
CA LEU A 110 -1.05 -5.24 16.37
C LEU A 110 -0.67 -6.33 15.35
N LEU A 111 -1.51 -6.64 14.37
CA LEU A 111 -1.16 -7.55 13.27
C LEU A 111 0.02 -7.01 12.46
N ALA A 112 0.03 -5.72 12.13
CA ALA A 112 1.10 -5.06 11.40
C ALA A 112 2.46 -5.15 12.12
N SER A 113 2.44 -5.17 13.45
CA SER A 113 3.65 -5.31 14.27
C SER A 113 4.27 -6.72 14.26
N THR A 114 3.51 -7.76 13.88
CA THR A 114 3.84 -9.18 14.05
C THR A 114 5.21 -9.56 13.53
N SER A 115 5.53 -9.14 12.29
CA SER A 115 6.77 -9.52 11.61
C SER A 115 8.01 -8.99 12.36
N VAL A 116 7.96 -7.73 12.79
CA VAL A 116 9.06 -7.08 13.52
C VAL A 116 9.16 -7.62 14.94
N VAL A 117 8.04 -7.84 15.62
CA VAL A 117 8.01 -8.45 16.96
C VAL A 117 8.60 -9.86 16.94
N ALA A 118 8.23 -10.68 15.96
CA ALA A 118 8.78 -12.02 15.79
C ALA A 118 10.30 -12.02 15.54
N GLN A 119 10.81 -11.05 14.77
CA GLN A 119 12.25 -10.86 14.57
C GLN A 119 12.94 -10.49 15.90
N HIS A 120 12.35 -9.61 16.70
CA HIS A 120 12.87 -9.29 18.04
C HIS A 120 12.88 -10.51 18.97
N TRP A 121 11.84 -11.34 18.95
CA TRP A 121 11.82 -12.57 19.74
C TRP A 121 12.89 -13.57 19.29
N LEU A 122 13.08 -13.72 17.97
CA LEU A 122 14.10 -14.61 17.42
C LEU A 122 15.51 -14.16 17.80
N THR A 123 15.87 -12.91 17.54
CA THR A 123 17.22 -12.37 17.76
C THR A 123 17.63 -12.37 19.23
N ARG A 124 16.66 -12.31 20.16
CA ARG A 124 16.88 -12.33 21.62
C ARG A 124 16.68 -13.68 22.27
N SER A 125 16.43 -14.71 21.48
CA SER A 125 16.29 -16.08 21.95
C SER A 125 17.62 -16.83 21.84
N LYS A 126 17.70 -17.97 22.54
CA LYS A 126 18.81 -18.93 22.41
C LYS A 126 18.54 -19.98 21.33
N VAL A 127 17.59 -19.73 20.44
CA VAL A 127 17.16 -20.68 19.41
C VAL A 127 18.17 -20.75 18.27
N ALA A 128 18.43 -21.94 17.77
CA ALA A 128 19.22 -22.15 16.56
C ALA A 128 18.54 -21.46 15.34
N GLY A 129 19.30 -20.72 14.57
CA GLY A 129 18.79 -19.94 13.42
C GLY A 129 18.41 -18.49 13.78
N ARG A 130 18.80 -17.99 14.96
CA ARG A 130 18.61 -16.59 15.36
C ARG A 130 19.20 -15.58 14.38
N ASP A 131 20.22 -15.98 13.66
CA ASP A 131 20.95 -15.14 12.69
C ASP A 131 20.31 -15.17 11.29
N GLU A 132 19.18 -15.88 11.12
CA GLU A 132 18.43 -16.01 9.86
C GLU A 132 17.06 -15.33 9.88
N PRO A 133 16.92 -14.01 10.16
CA PRO A 133 15.62 -13.32 10.20
C PRO A 133 14.89 -13.35 8.85
N TYR A 134 15.61 -13.57 7.75
CA TYR A 134 15.05 -13.70 6.40
C TYR A 134 14.04 -14.84 6.23
N ARG A 135 14.12 -15.90 7.05
CA ARG A 135 13.12 -16.97 7.04
C ARG A 135 11.74 -16.49 7.49
N LEU A 136 11.71 -15.58 8.47
CA LEU A 136 10.45 -14.97 8.92
C LEU A 136 9.87 -14.06 7.84
N TYR A 137 10.72 -13.32 7.16
CA TYR A 137 10.31 -12.47 6.04
C TYR A 137 9.70 -13.28 4.88
N ALA A 138 10.30 -14.41 4.52
CA ALA A 138 9.73 -15.30 3.52
C ALA A 138 8.36 -15.86 3.93
N SER A 139 8.16 -16.16 5.21
CA SER A 139 6.87 -16.62 5.75
C SER A 139 5.81 -15.51 5.71
N SER A 140 6.20 -14.27 6.05
CA SER A 140 5.33 -13.09 5.95
C SER A 140 4.84 -12.89 4.51
N ASN A 141 5.75 -12.88 3.55
CA ASN A 141 5.42 -12.68 2.14
C ASN A 141 4.53 -13.79 1.59
N ALA A 142 4.79 -15.05 1.97
CA ALA A 142 3.93 -16.17 1.59
C ALA A 142 2.52 -16.02 2.17
N GLY A 143 2.39 -15.64 3.45
CA GLY A 143 1.11 -15.38 4.08
C GLY A 143 0.33 -14.27 3.40
N SER A 144 0.97 -13.15 3.10
CA SER A 144 0.37 -12.00 2.41
C SER A 144 -0.13 -12.37 1.02
N LEU A 145 0.73 -13.01 0.21
CA LEU A 145 0.37 -13.40 -1.16
C LEU A 145 -0.78 -14.40 -1.20
N LEU A 146 -0.68 -15.45 -0.38
CA LEU A 146 -1.73 -16.48 -0.33
C LEU A 146 -3.05 -15.92 0.16
N ALA A 147 -3.04 -15.00 1.12
CA ALA A 147 -4.26 -14.36 1.60
C ALA A 147 -4.94 -13.49 0.53
N LEU A 148 -4.16 -12.70 -0.22
CA LEU A 148 -4.68 -11.91 -1.32
C LEU A 148 -5.30 -12.77 -2.42
N LEU A 149 -4.57 -13.82 -2.84
CA LEU A 149 -5.08 -14.76 -3.85
C LEU A 149 -6.32 -15.52 -3.34
N ALA A 150 -6.28 -16.00 -2.10
CA ALA A 150 -7.42 -16.67 -1.48
C ALA A 150 -8.63 -15.72 -1.35
N TYR A 151 -8.41 -14.45 -1.01
CA TYR A 151 -9.49 -13.48 -0.94
C TYR A 151 -10.18 -13.31 -2.30
N VAL A 152 -9.40 -13.05 -3.35
CA VAL A 152 -9.93 -12.80 -4.70
C VAL A 152 -10.60 -14.04 -5.31
N PHE A 153 -9.97 -15.21 -5.18
CA PHE A 153 -10.39 -16.40 -5.91
C PHE A 153 -11.27 -17.37 -5.09
N LEU A 154 -11.24 -17.29 -3.76
CA LEU A 154 -11.97 -18.20 -2.88
C LEU A 154 -12.98 -17.48 -1.99
N TRP A 155 -12.58 -16.46 -1.25
CA TRP A 155 -13.48 -15.83 -0.27
C TRP A 155 -14.54 -14.97 -0.96
N GLU A 156 -14.14 -14.12 -1.88
CA GLU A 156 -15.05 -13.19 -2.55
C GLU A 156 -16.13 -13.93 -3.36
N PRO A 157 -15.81 -14.94 -4.18
CA PRO A 157 -16.82 -15.64 -4.98
C PRO A 157 -17.68 -16.63 -4.21
N PHE A 158 -17.15 -17.25 -3.12
CA PHE A 158 -17.79 -18.41 -2.49
C PHE A 158 -18.30 -18.15 -1.06
N SER A 159 -18.07 -16.96 -0.48
CA SER A 159 -18.52 -16.68 0.88
C SER A 159 -19.16 -15.32 1.04
N GLY A 160 -20.25 -15.28 1.79
CA GLY A 160 -20.88 -14.03 2.21
C GLY A 160 -20.05 -13.27 3.24
N LEU A 161 -20.21 -11.96 3.31
CA LEU A 161 -19.42 -11.08 4.18
C LEU A 161 -19.44 -11.51 5.65
N ARG A 162 -20.59 -11.96 6.16
CA ARG A 162 -20.72 -12.49 7.51
C ARG A 162 -19.86 -13.74 7.74
N GLN A 163 -19.82 -14.65 6.76
CA GLN A 163 -18.97 -15.84 6.83
C GLN A 163 -17.48 -15.46 6.82
N GLN A 164 -17.10 -14.50 5.98
CA GLN A 164 -15.71 -13.99 5.93
C GLN A 164 -15.25 -13.45 7.27
N THR A 165 -16.08 -12.65 7.96
CA THR A 165 -15.73 -12.11 9.29
C THR A 165 -15.57 -13.20 10.36
N TRP A 166 -16.37 -14.28 10.30
CA TRP A 166 -16.21 -15.42 11.18
C TRP A 166 -14.97 -16.27 10.86
N ILE A 167 -14.71 -16.56 9.59
CA ILE A 167 -13.50 -17.27 9.16
C ILE A 167 -12.27 -16.49 9.62
N TRP A 168 -12.27 -15.16 9.45
CA TRP A 168 -11.20 -14.31 9.90
C TRP A 168 -11.03 -14.35 11.43
N ALA A 169 -12.12 -14.30 12.19
CA ALA A 169 -12.09 -14.39 13.66
C ALA A 169 -11.51 -15.72 14.15
N VAL A 170 -11.89 -16.85 13.54
CA VAL A 170 -11.31 -18.17 13.85
C VAL A 170 -9.81 -18.19 13.50
N GLY A 171 -9.42 -17.65 12.35
CA GLY A 171 -8.02 -17.48 11.97
C GLY A 171 -7.24 -16.64 12.99
N TYR A 172 -7.86 -15.59 13.55
CA TYR A 172 -7.26 -14.77 14.59
C TYR A 172 -7.05 -15.55 15.91
N LEU A 173 -7.98 -16.41 16.30
CA LEU A 173 -7.79 -17.29 17.48
C LEU A 173 -6.61 -18.26 17.26
N LEU A 174 -6.47 -18.82 16.06
CA LEU A 174 -5.30 -19.65 15.71
C LEU A 174 -4.01 -18.84 15.77
N TYR A 175 -4.02 -17.61 15.26
CA TYR A 175 -2.90 -16.67 15.35
C TYR A 175 -2.50 -16.41 16.80
N LEU A 176 -3.45 -16.16 17.72
CA LEU A 176 -3.17 -15.99 19.14
C LEU A 176 -2.51 -17.24 19.76
N GLY A 177 -2.99 -18.43 19.40
CA GLY A 177 -2.38 -19.69 19.82
C GLY A 177 -0.92 -19.82 19.35
N THR A 178 -0.65 -19.44 18.09
CA THR A 178 0.73 -19.47 17.56
C THR A 178 1.62 -18.39 18.19
N ALA A 179 1.08 -17.20 18.48
CA ALA A 179 1.80 -16.14 19.20
C ALA A 179 2.25 -16.61 20.58
N PHE A 180 1.35 -17.23 21.34
CA PHE A 180 1.63 -17.78 22.66
C PHE A 180 2.70 -18.89 22.62
N MET A 181 2.54 -19.84 21.69
CA MET A 181 3.53 -20.92 21.49
C MET A 181 4.89 -20.39 21.03
N ALA A 182 4.92 -19.44 20.11
CA ALA A 182 6.14 -18.80 19.65
C ALA A 182 6.87 -18.10 20.79
N PHE A 183 6.14 -17.31 21.59
CA PHE A 183 6.71 -16.62 22.75
C PHE A 183 7.29 -17.59 23.79
N GLN A 184 6.53 -18.61 24.20
CA GLN A 184 6.99 -19.60 25.17
C GLN A 184 8.22 -20.39 24.71
N ARG A 185 8.28 -20.75 23.42
CA ARG A 185 9.35 -21.58 22.86
C ARG A 185 10.62 -20.79 22.55
N THR A 186 10.52 -19.46 22.41
CA THR A 186 11.67 -18.59 22.19
C THR A 186 12.21 -17.99 23.48
N ASP A 187 11.37 -17.82 24.48
CA ASP A 187 11.70 -17.17 25.78
C ASP A 187 12.59 -15.92 25.60
N PRO A 188 12.08 -14.90 24.88
CA PRO A 188 12.90 -13.76 24.47
C PRO A 188 13.24 -12.89 25.68
N GLN A 189 14.51 -12.52 25.81
CA GLN A 189 14.97 -11.63 26.87
C GLN A 189 14.55 -10.18 26.59
N PRO A 190 14.21 -9.37 27.63
CA PRO A 190 13.87 -7.94 27.45
C PRO A 190 15.01 -7.16 26.78
N ALA A 191 14.64 -6.10 26.04
CA ALA A 191 15.63 -5.23 25.43
C ALA A 191 16.30 -4.30 26.43
N ALA A 192 17.62 -4.16 26.34
CA ALA A 192 18.30 -3.04 26.95
C ALA A 192 17.99 -1.74 26.15
N PRO A 193 17.74 -0.58 26.83
CA PRO A 193 17.37 0.66 26.15
C PRO A 193 18.40 1.21 25.16
N GLU A 194 19.66 0.86 25.32
CA GLU A 194 20.78 1.38 24.53
C GLU A 194 20.86 0.81 23.11
N THR A 195 20.37 -0.41 22.89
CA THR A 195 20.49 -1.09 21.59
C THR A 195 19.63 -0.48 20.48
N LEU A 196 18.59 0.28 20.85
CA LEU A 196 17.67 0.91 19.88
C LEU A 196 18.23 2.20 19.25
N ARG A 197 19.21 2.85 19.89
CA ARG A 197 19.80 4.11 19.41
C ARG A 197 21.05 3.91 18.55
N ALA A 198 21.72 2.78 18.67
CA ALA A 198 23.07 2.59 18.15
C ALA A 198 23.20 2.56 16.61
N HIS A 199 22.12 2.31 15.86
CA HIS A 199 22.16 2.09 14.40
C HIS A 199 21.20 2.98 13.62
N ARG A 200 20.99 4.24 14.05
CA ARG A 200 20.14 5.18 13.31
C ARG A 200 20.84 5.65 12.02
N PRO A 201 20.27 5.39 10.84
CA PRO A 201 20.80 5.90 9.58
C PRO A 201 20.76 7.44 9.53
N PRO A 202 21.62 8.08 8.71
CA PRO A 202 21.57 9.52 8.49
C PRO A 202 20.16 9.96 8.02
N THR A 203 19.68 11.11 8.50
CA THR A 203 18.34 11.64 8.18
C THR A 203 18.10 11.76 6.67
N ARG A 204 19.13 12.11 5.89
CA ARG A 204 19.06 12.16 4.43
C ARG A 204 18.72 10.80 3.82
N ARG A 205 19.24 9.72 4.36
CA ARG A 205 18.97 8.35 3.88
C ARG A 205 17.55 7.92 4.24
N LEU A 206 17.08 8.25 5.44
CA LEU A 206 15.70 8.01 5.86
C LEU A 206 14.72 8.79 4.97
N ALA A 207 14.97 10.07 4.72
CA ALA A 207 14.16 10.88 3.82
C ALA A 207 14.14 10.34 2.39
N TYR A 208 15.28 9.86 1.88
CA TYR A 208 15.34 9.24 0.55
C TYR A 208 14.48 7.98 0.47
N TRP A 209 14.59 7.05 1.41
CA TRP A 209 13.75 5.85 1.44
C TRP A 209 12.27 6.18 1.57
N THR A 210 11.93 7.17 2.39
CA THR A 210 10.55 7.65 2.55
C THR A 210 9.99 8.19 1.22
N LEU A 211 10.76 9.00 0.50
CA LEU A 211 10.32 9.54 -0.79
C LEU A 211 10.22 8.47 -1.89
N VAL A 212 11.18 7.53 -1.95
CA VAL A 212 11.13 6.40 -2.91
C VAL A 212 9.94 5.48 -2.64
N ALA A 213 9.53 5.33 -1.39
CA ALA A 213 8.34 4.54 -1.02
C ALA A 213 7.03 5.31 -1.24
N ALA A 214 7.03 6.63 -1.05
CA ALA A 214 5.83 7.46 -1.19
C ALA A 214 5.30 7.51 -2.62
N ALA A 215 6.19 7.63 -3.59
CA ALA A 215 5.81 7.83 -4.98
C ALA A 215 5.07 6.62 -5.61
N PRO A 216 5.53 5.36 -5.49
CA PRO A 216 4.77 4.21 -5.99
C PRO A 216 3.47 3.95 -5.21
N SER A 217 3.42 4.30 -3.92
CA SER A 217 2.18 4.25 -3.13
C SER A 217 1.16 5.27 -3.65
N ALA A 218 1.56 6.50 -3.88
CA ALA A 218 0.71 7.52 -4.50
C ALA A 218 0.21 7.07 -5.87
N LEU A 219 1.09 6.49 -6.72
CA LEU A 219 0.70 5.96 -8.02
C LEU A 219 -0.33 4.83 -7.89
N SER A 220 -0.17 3.91 -6.94
CA SER A 220 -1.10 2.80 -6.73
C SER A 220 -2.52 3.29 -6.44
N ILE A 221 -2.66 4.28 -5.56
CA ILE A 221 -3.97 4.87 -5.24
C ILE A 221 -4.51 5.69 -6.41
N SER A 222 -3.66 6.41 -7.12
CA SER A 222 -4.06 7.17 -8.32
C SER A 222 -4.59 6.23 -9.41
N VAL A 223 -3.93 5.09 -9.65
CA VAL A 223 -4.41 4.04 -10.57
C VAL A 223 -5.75 3.48 -10.08
N THR A 224 -5.91 3.25 -8.77
CA THR A 224 -7.20 2.82 -8.21
C THR A 224 -8.31 3.83 -8.50
N ASN A 225 -8.04 5.13 -8.37
CA ASN A 225 -9.01 6.18 -8.68
C ASN A 225 -9.39 6.18 -10.18
N VAL A 226 -8.42 6.00 -11.08
CA VAL A 226 -8.69 5.86 -12.53
C VAL A 226 -9.56 4.63 -12.79
N PHE A 227 -9.21 3.49 -12.21
CA PHE A 227 -9.96 2.24 -12.38
C PHE A 227 -11.42 2.36 -11.94
N VAL A 228 -11.66 2.97 -10.78
CA VAL A 228 -13.03 3.14 -10.26
C VAL A 228 -13.87 4.04 -11.18
N LEU A 229 -13.27 5.03 -11.80
CA LEU A 229 -13.97 5.92 -12.73
C LEU A 229 -14.23 5.28 -14.10
N ASP A 230 -13.27 4.50 -14.62
CA ASP A 230 -13.34 3.96 -15.98
C ASP A 230 -14.09 2.63 -16.04
N VAL A 231 -13.92 1.76 -15.03
CA VAL A 231 -14.50 0.40 -15.02
C VAL A 231 -15.72 0.30 -14.12
N GLY A 232 -15.84 1.20 -13.15
CA GLY A 232 -16.93 1.23 -12.17
C GLY A 232 -16.55 0.65 -10.80
N ASN A 233 -17.51 0.66 -9.88
CA ASN A 233 -17.29 0.39 -8.45
C ASN A 233 -17.44 -1.09 -8.04
N ALA A 234 -17.00 -2.04 -8.88
CA ALA A 234 -17.00 -3.44 -8.48
C ALA A 234 -15.84 -3.74 -7.50
N PRO A 235 -16.05 -4.56 -6.46
CA PRO A 235 -15.02 -4.85 -5.47
C PRO A 235 -13.70 -5.38 -6.04
N LEU A 236 -13.74 -6.19 -7.10
CA LEU A 236 -12.55 -6.69 -7.78
C LEU A 236 -11.75 -5.59 -8.48
N VAL A 237 -12.39 -4.52 -8.90
CA VAL A 237 -11.78 -3.46 -9.70
C VAL A 237 -10.72 -2.70 -8.91
N TRP A 238 -10.98 -2.36 -7.66
CA TRP A 238 -10.02 -1.63 -6.83
C TRP A 238 -9.01 -2.52 -6.10
N ILE A 239 -9.29 -3.84 -5.97
CA ILE A 239 -8.30 -4.80 -5.44
C ILE A 239 -7.16 -5.02 -6.45
N LEU A 240 -7.41 -4.95 -7.76
CA LEU A 240 -6.38 -5.23 -8.78
C LEU A 240 -5.14 -4.32 -8.67
N PRO A 241 -5.26 -2.98 -8.58
CA PRO A 241 -4.09 -2.13 -8.39
C PRO A 241 -3.33 -2.44 -7.10
N LEU A 242 -4.04 -2.75 -6.01
CA LEU A 242 -3.42 -3.15 -4.74
C LEU A 242 -2.65 -4.47 -4.88
N VAL A 243 -3.24 -5.48 -5.52
CA VAL A 243 -2.56 -6.77 -5.79
C VAL A 243 -1.32 -6.57 -6.63
N VAL A 244 -1.40 -5.74 -7.69
CA VAL A 244 -0.24 -5.43 -8.53
C VAL A 244 0.86 -4.73 -7.71
N TYR A 245 0.51 -3.70 -6.94
CA TYR A 245 1.46 -2.97 -6.09
C TYR A 245 2.16 -3.90 -5.09
N LEU A 246 1.40 -4.72 -4.35
CA LEU A 246 1.96 -5.65 -3.37
C LEU A 246 2.78 -6.76 -4.04
N SER A 247 2.36 -7.24 -5.22
CA SER A 247 3.13 -8.22 -5.98
C SER A 247 4.50 -7.69 -6.36
N THR A 248 4.63 -6.40 -6.75
CA THR A 248 5.94 -5.82 -7.06
C THR A 248 6.84 -5.79 -5.82
N PHE A 249 6.29 -5.49 -4.65
CA PHE A 249 7.04 -5.53 -3.39
C PHE A 249 7.48 -6.96 -3.04
N ILE A 250 6.58 -7.93 -3.11
CA ILE A 250 6.85 -9.34 -2.82
C ILE A 250 7.90 -9.92 -3.79
N LEU A 251 7.79 -9.63 -5.08
CA LEU A 251 8.73 -10.11 -6.10
C LEU A 251 10.14 -9.57 -5.88
N VAL A 252 10.26 -8.28 -5.55
CA VAL A 252 11.56 -7.62 -5.36
C VAL A 252 12.20 -8.02 -4.03
N PHE A 253 11.46 -8.01 -2.93
CA PHE A 253 11.98 -8.35 -1.59
C PHE A 253 11.92 -9.84 -1.25
N GLY A 254 11.27 -10.65 -2.08
CA GLY A 254 11.18 -12.09 -1.92
C GLY A 254 12.48 -12.81 -2.32
N ARG A 255 12.44 -14.15 -2.31
CA ARG A 255 13.60 -14.99 -2.67
C ARG A 255 14.09 -14.78 -4.10
N ALA A 256 13.19 -14.47 -5.03
CA ALA A 256 13.52 -14.27 -6.43
C ALA A 256 14.29 -12.97 -6.69
N GLN A 257 14.21 -11.99 -5.79
CA GLN A 257 14.83 -10.66 -5.93
C GLN A 257 14.62 -10.09 -7.34
N PHE A 258 13.39 -10.16 -7.84
CA PHE A 258 13.05 -9.86 -9.24
C PHE A 258 13.03 -8.35 -9.48
N HIS A 259 14.16 -7.82 -9.89
CA HIS A 259 14.31 -6.45 -10.37
C HIS A 259 15.40 -6.37 -11.46
N PRO A 260 15.14 -7.01 -12.62
CA PRO A 260 16.15 -7.18 -13.66
C PRO A 260 16.54 -5.84 -14.28
N GLN A 261 17.76 -5.75 -14.80
CA GLN A 261 18.30 -4.51 -15.37
C GLN A 261 17.50 -3.98 -16.57
N TRP A 262 16.79 -4.84 -17.31
CA TRP A 262 15.94 -4.38 -18.42
C TRP A 262 14.75 -3.56 -17.92
N ILE A 263 14.13 -3.88 -16.77
CA ILE A 263 13.09 -3.05 -16.14
C ILE A 263 13.66 -1.69 -15.77
N ARG A 264 14.87 -1.64 -15.22
CA ARG A 264 15.55 -0.38 -14.90
C ARG A 264 15.76 0.52 -16.12
N ARG A 265 15.92 -0.04 -17.32
CA ARG A 265 16.04 0.71 -18.56
C ARG A 265 14.69 1.09 -19.14
N LEU A 266 13.69 0.25 -18.96
CA LEU A 266 12.38 0.39 -19.60
C LEU A 266 11.42 1.32 -18.84
N TRP A 267 11.49 1.35 -17.49
CA TRP A 267 10.49 2.03 -16.67
C TRP A 267 10.26 3.52 -17.03
N PRO A 268 11.25 4.35 -17.42
CA PRO A 268 10.98 5.74 -17.79
C PRO A 268 10.10 5.85 -19.04
N HIS A 269 10.29 4.94 -20.01
CA HIS A 269 9.47 4.87 -21.22
C HIS A 269 8.05 4.39 -20.90
N VAL A 270 7.92 3.45 -19.96
CA VAL A 270 6.61 2.98 -19.49
C VAL A 270 5.89 4.05 -18.66
N ALA A 271 6.61 4.84 -17.87
CA ALA A 271 6.04 6.01 -17.21
C ALA A 271 5.51 7.05 -18.22
N LEU A 272 6.26 7.29 -19.30
CA LEU A 272 5.81 8.15 -20.41
C LEU A 272 4.56 7.55 -21.08
N LEU A 273 4.54 6.25 -21.33
CA LEU A 273 3.35 5.57 -21.86
C LEU A 273 2.12 5.79 -20.96
N GLY A 274 2.27 5.67 -19.63
CA GLY A 274 1.20 5.96 -18.69
C GLY A 274 0.69 7.39 -18.77
N PHE A 275 1.61 8.35 -18.93
CA PHE A 275 1.26 9.74 -19.11
C PHE A 275 0.48 9.97 -20.43
N VAL A 276 0.99 9.41 -21.53
CA VAL A 276 0.33 9.49 -22.85
C VAL A 276 -1.05 8.83 -22.80
N ALA A 277 -1.16 7.64 -22.19
CA ALA A 277 -2.41 6.94 -22.02
C ALA A 277 -3.44 7.77 -21.24
N TYR A 278 -3.02 8.45 -20.20
CA TYR A 278 -3.89 9.28 -19.37
C TYR A 278 -4.42 10.53 -20.11
N PHE A 279 -3.60 11.20 -20.91
CA PHE A 279 -3.97 12.47 -21.53
C PHE A 279 -4.44 12.35 -22.98
N LEU A 280 -3.86 11.43 -23.78
CA LEU A 280 -4.04 11.42 -25.22
C LEU A 280 -4.95 10.30 -25.72
N ILE A 281 -5.15 9.23 -24.94
CA ILE A 281 -6.07 8.17 -25.33
C ILE A 281 -7.45 8.54 -24.78
N ALA A 282 -8.20 9.28 -25.59
CA ALA A 282 -9.59 9.60 -25.32
C ALA A 282 -10.48 8.43 -25.78
N GLY A 283 -11.38 7.99 -24.91
CA GLY A 283 -12.33 6.93 -25.21
C GLY A 283 -12.34 5.84 -24.13
N VAL A 284 -13.47 5.18 -23.95
CA VAL A 284 -13.62 4.02 -23.03
C VAL A 284 -13.12 2.79 -23.79
N GLU A 285 -11.82 2.77 -24.09
CA GLU A 285 -11.19 1.58 -24.62
C GLU A 285 -11.03 0.54 -23.51
N SER A 286 -11.66 -0.60 -23.63
CA SER A 286 -11.72 -1.66 -22.60
C SER A 286 -10.35 -2.20 -22.14
N TRP A 287 -9.28 -1.96 -22.92
CA TRP A 287 -7.90 -2.35 -22.59
C TRP A 287 -7.10 -1.27 -21.85
N LEU A 288 -7.56 -0.02 -21.83
CA LEU A 288 -6.83 1.10 -21.21
C LEU A 288 -6.51 0.91 -19.73
N PRO A 289 -7.42 0.37 -18.90
CA PRO A 289 -7.10 0.01 -17.51
C PRO A 289 -5.92 -0.94 -17.38
N LEU A 290 -5.75 -1.89 -18.31
CA LEU A 290 -4.62 -2.81 -18.30
C LEU A 290 -3.27 -2.12 -18.52
N VAL A 291 -3.25 -1.03 -19.31
CA VAL A 291 -2.05 -0.19 -19.47
C VAL A 291 -1.66 0.44 -18.15
N HIS A 292 -2.62 0.98 -17.39
CA HIS A 292 -2.33 1.59 -16.09
C HIS A 292 -1.82 0.56 -15.07
N LEU A 293 -2.34 -0.68 -15.08
CA LEU A 293 -1.78 -1.77 -14.27
C LEU A 293 -0.36 -2.16 -14.70
N PHE A 294 -0.11 -2.23 -15.99
CA PHE A 294 1.22 -2.52 -16.52
C PHE A 294 2.23 -1.42 -16.12
N VAL A 295 1.83 -0.15 -16.23
CA VAL A 295 2.62 1.00 -15.77
C VAL A 295 2.92 0.86 -14.28
N LEU A 296 1.91 0.61 -13.45
CA LEU A 296 2.07 0.43 -12.01
C LEU A 296 3.02 -0.73 -11.69
N PHE A 297 2.92 -1.85 -12.41
CA PHE A 297 3.80 -3.00 -12.22
C PHE A 297 5.26 -2.66 -12.52
N ILE A 298 5.55 -2.16 -13.73
CA ILE A 298 6.94 -1.88 -14.16
C ILE A 298 7.59 -0.80 -13.30
N VAL A 299 6.86 0.29 -13.06
CA VAL A 299 7.35 1.41 -12.25
C VAL A 299 7.48 1.02 -10.78
N GLY A 300 6.53 0.21 -10.27
CA GLY A 300 6.59 -0.37 -8.93
C GLY A 300 7.81 -1.26 -8.71
N VAL A 301 8.10 -2.17 -9.67
CA VAL A 301 9.33 -3.01 -9.61
C VAL A 301 10.58 -2.16 -9.63
N ALA A 302 10.62 -1.08 -10.42
CA ALA A 302 11.78 -0.17 -10.46
C ALA A 302 12.00 0.54 -9.12
N ALA A 303 10.94 1.10 -8.51
CA ALA A 303 11.01 1.80 -7.24
C ALA A 303 11.37 0.85 -6.08
N HIS A 304 10.72 -0.30 -6.01
CA HIS A 304 11.04 -1.31 -4.99
C HIS A 304 12.43 -1.92 -5.18
N GLY A 305 12.91 -2.04 -6.44
CA GLY A 305 14.27 -2.44 -6.77
C GLY A 305 15.31 -1.45 -6.22
N GLU A 306 15.05 -0.14 -6.34
CA GLU A 306 15.89 0.90 -5.75
C GLU A 306 15.93 0.82 -4.23
N LEU A 307 14.76 0.61 -3.59
CA LEU A 307 14.68 0.39 -2.14
C LEU A 307 15.47 -0.85 -1.70
N HIS A 308 15.34 -1.95 -2.44
CA HIS A 308 16.06 -3.19 -2.17
C HIS A 308 17.57 -3.01 -2.24
N ASP A 309 18.07 -2.33 -3.29
CA ASP A 309 19.51 -2.14 -3.50
C ASP A 309 20.14 -1.14 -2.52
N THR A 310 19.33 -0.23 -1.97
CA THR A 310 19.78 0.76 -1.00
C THR A 310 19.51 0.39 0.44
N ARG A 311 18.94 -0.81 0.69
CA ARG A 311 18.63 -1.28 2.05
C ARG A 311 19.88 -1.31 2.93
N PRO A 312 19.73 -1.10 4.25
CA PRO A 312 20.86 -1.17 5.19
C PRO A 312 21.20 -2.63 5.56
N GLU A 313 22.30 -2.79 6.29
CA GLU A 313 22.62 -4.02 7.00
C GLU A 313 21.51 -4.41 8.01
N PRO A 314 21.45 -5.67 8.49
CA PRO A 314 20.38 -6.19 9.36
C PRO A 314 20.03 -5.31 10.56
N GLU A 315 21.02 -4.65 11.17
CA GLU A 315 20.86 -3.79 12.35
C GLU A 315 20.07 -2.51 12.06
N GLY A 316 20.06 -2.06 10.80
CA GLY A 316 19.33 -0.87 10.34
C GLY A 316 17.94 -1.15 9.78
N LEU A 317 17.53 -2.41 9.63
CA LEU A 317 16.30 -2.81 8.94
C LEU A 317 15.02 -2.24 9.56
N THR A 318 14.95 -2.10 10.88
CA THR A 318 13.78 -1.53 11.55
C THR A 318 13.54 -0.08 11.16
N TRP A 319 14.61 0.72 11.06
CA TRP A 319 14.54 2.10 10.56
C TRP A 319 14.15 2.16 9.08
N PHE A 320 14.64 1.21 8.30
CA PHE A 320 14.30 1.09 6.89
C PHE A 320 12.80 0.82 6.69
N TYR A 321 12.25 -0.19 7.38
CA TYR A 321 10.82 -0.50 7.31
C TYR A 321 9.94 0.64 7.84
N LEU A 322 10.40 1.35 8.86
CA LEU A 322 9.72 2.53 9.37
C LEU A 322 9.68 3.66 8.32
N ALA A 323 10.78 3.89 7.61
CA ALA A 323 10.83 4.87 6.53
C ALA A 323 9.94 4.47 5.34
N LEU A 324 9.91 3.19 4.97
CA LEU A 324 9.05 2.67 3.90
C LEU A 324 7.57 2.84 4.24
N SER A 325 7.16 2.44 5.45
CA SER A 325 5.76 2.54 5.88
C SER A 325 5.31 4.00 6.03
N LEU A 326 6.19 4.88 6.52
CA LEU A 326 5.93 6.32 6.54
C LEU A 326 5.75 6.88 5.12
N GLY A 327 6.63 6.49 4.20
CA GLY A 327 6.52 6.88 2.80
C GLY A 327 5.23 6.40 2.16
N GLY A 328 4.89 5.13 2.34
CA GLY A 328 3.63 4.56 1.87
C GLY A 328 2.43 5.37 2.37
N TRP A 329 2.36 5.65 3.66
CA TRP A 329 1.30 6.46 4.25
C TRP A 329 1.26 7.90 3.70
N LEU A 330 2.39 8.58 3.59
CA LEU A 330 2.46 9.95 3.05
C LEU A 330 1.97 9.99 1.59
N GLY A 331 2.40 9.04 0.74
CA GLY A 331 1.94 8.92 -0.63
C GLY A 331 0.43 8.70 -0.71
N ALA A 332 -0.09 7.81 0.13
CA ALA A 332 -1.52 7.55 0.24
C ALA A 332 -2.30 8.79 0.70
N ALA A 333 -1.83 9.50 1.73
CA ALA A 333 -2.48 10.69 2.27
C ALA A 333 -2.50 11.84 1.26
N LEU A 334 -1.43 12.01 0.49
CA LEU A 334 -1.39 13.02 -0.58
C LEU A 334 -2.50 12.78 -1.62
N VAL A 335 -2.73 11.54 -2.03
CA VAL A 335 -3.74 11.20 -3.04
C VAL A 335 -5.15 11.16 -2.44
N ALA A 336 -5.33 10.54 -1.28
CA ALA A 336 -6.65 10.32 -0.70
C ALA A 336 -7.24 11.58 -0.04
N VAL A 337 -6.39 12.44 0.53
CA VAL A 337 -6.83 13.60 1.31
C VAL A 337 -6.48 14.90 0.59
N VAL A 338 -5.21 15.11 0.22
CA VAL A 338 -4.77 16.42 -0.29
C VAL A 338 -5.27 16.65 -1.73
N ALA A 339 -5.12 15.67 -2.62
CA ALA A 339 -5.46 15.83 -4.04
C ALA A 339 -6.93 16.24 -4.28
N PRO A 340 -7.94 15.70 -3.58
CA PRO A 340 -9.33 16.11 -3.76
C PRO A 340 -9.64 17.57 -3.41
N PHE A 341 -8.83 18.19 -2.54
CA PHE A 341 -8.98 19.61 -2.18
C PHE A 341 -8.22 20.56 -3.13
N VAL A 342 -7.22 20.04 -3.82
CA VAL A 342 -6.33 20.86 -4.66
C VAL A 342 -6.70 20.76 -6.13
N PHE A 343 -7.17 19.59 -6.58
CA PHE A 343 -7.39 19.30 -7.99
C PHE A 343 -8.85 19.00 -8.30
N GLU A 344 -9.35 19.57 -9.38
CA GLU A 344 -10.69 19.27 -9.93
C GLU A 344 -10.72 17.99 -10.78
N GLY A 345 -9.57 17.46 -11.17
CA GLY A 345 -9.39 16.20 -11.90
C GLY A 345 -8.44 15.24 -11.20
N LEU A 346 -8.10 14.11 -11.83
CA LEU A 346 -7.17 13.10 -11.29
C LEU A 346 -5.69 13.44 -11.59
N TRP A 347 -5.27 14.68 -11.30
CA TRP A 347 -3.90 15.14 -11.51
C TRP A 347 -2.86 14.38 -10.68
N GLU A 348 -3.29 13.73 -9.61
CA GLU A 348 -2.42 12.89 -8.80
C GLU A 348 -1.78 11.74 -9.58
N TYR A 349 -2.40 11.26 -10.69
CA TYR A 349 -1.81 10.19 -11.50
C TYR A 349 -0.56 10.67 -12.25
N PRO A 350 -0.62 11.70 -13.13
CA PRO A 350 0.58 12.19 -13.81
C PRO A 350 1.61 12.77 -12.84
N LEU A 351 1.20 13.41 -11.73
CA LEU A 351 2.11 13.93 -10.72
C LEU A 351 2.86 12.83 -9.98
N SER A 352 2.23 11.68 -9.72
CA SER A 352 2.91 10.52 -9.11
C SER A 352 3.98 9.95 -10.04
N LEU A 353 3.73 9.92 -11.35
CA LEU A 353 4.73 9.52 -12.35
C LEU A 353 5.90 10.50 -12.40
N LEU A 354 5.63 11.81 -12.34
CA LEU A 354 6.69 12.84 -12.27
C LEU A 354 7.50 12.74 -10.97
N ALA A 355 6.85 12.52 -9.85
CA ALA A 355 7.52 12.32 -8.56
C ALA A 355 8.46 11.10 -8.60
N LEU A 356 8.03 9.99 -9.21
CA LEU A 356 8.86 8.80 -9.41
C LEU A 356 10.09 9.11 -10.27
N LEU A 357 9.91 9.81 -11.39
CA LEU A 357 11.02 10.24 -12.25
C LEU A 357 12.01 11.12 -11.48
N ALA A 358 11.52 12.08 -10.70
CA ALA A 358 12.37 12.97 -9.91
C ALA A 358 13.14 12.21 -8.82
N VAL A 359 12.45 11.38 -8.03
CA VAL A 359 13.04 10.68 -6.88
C VAL A 359 14.04 9.62 -7.33
N LEU A 360 13.71 8.81 -8.34
CA LEU A 360 14.63 7.80 -8.88
C LEU A 360 15.79 8.44 -9.66
N GLY A 361 15.59 9.64 -10.24
CA GLY A 361 16.66 10.40 -10.90
C GLY A 361 17.71 10.97 -9.93
N ILE A 362 17.36 11.19 -8.66
CA ILE A 362 18.29 11.68 -7.62
C ILE A 362 19.19 10.55 -7.07
N GLY A 363 18.79 9.30 -7.21
CA GLY A 363 19.51 8.13 -6.74
C GLY A 363 20.84 7.92 -7.46
N LYS A 364 21.96 8.12 -6.77
CA LYS A 364 23.31 8.24 -7.39
C LYS A 364 23.97 6.95 -7.85
N LYS A 365 23.48 5.77 -7.51
CA LYS A 365 24.19 4.50 -7.80
C LYS A 365 23.52 3.56 -8.79
N ALA A 366 22.22 3.59 -8.89
CA ALA A 366 21.48 2.68 -9.78
C ALA A 366 21.28 3.27 -11.20
N TRP A 367 21.48 4.56 -11.35
CA TRP A 367 21.17 5.33 -12.55
C TRP A 367 22.37 6.12 -13.05
N THR A 368 23.38 5.41 -13.51
CA THR A 368 24.09 5.93 -14.69
C THR A 368 23.07 5.85 -15.82
N ALA A 369 22.12 6.80 -15.76
CA ALA A 369 21.08 6.90 -16.76
C ALA A 369 21.77 7.02 -18.12
N PRO A 370 21.47 6.15 -19.10
CA PRO A 370 21.88 6.40 -20.46
C PRO A 370 21.36 7.80 -20.84
N LYS A 371 22.05 8.53 -21.67
CA LYS A 371 21.61 9.85 -22.17
C LYS A 371 20.15 9.82 -22.67
N SER A 372 19.67 8.66 -23.11
CA SER A 372 18.28 8.36 -23.43
C SER A 372 17.29 8.58 -22.27
N SER A 373 17.67 8.32 -21.01
CA SER A 373 16.76 8.53 -19.87
C SER A 373 16.61 10.00 -19.51
N VAL A 374 17.66 10.79 -19.71
CA VAL A 374 17.57 12.26 -19.59
C VAL A 374 16.68 12.82 -20.70
N ALA A 375 16.80 12.29 -21.91
CA ALA A 375 15.94 12.69 -23.04
C ALA A 375 14.47 12.29 -22.79
N VAL A 376 14.20 11.12 -22.24
CA VAL A 376 12.84 10.70 -21.85
C VAL A 376 12.29 11.60 -20.76
N PHE A 377 13.10 11.96 -19.74
CA PHE A 377 12.69 12.91 -18.72
C PHE A 377 12.35 14.29 -19.30
N ALA A 378 13.22 14.82 -20.18
CA ALA A 378 13.01 16.10 -20.84
C ALA A 378 11.74 16.07 -21.72
N LEU A 379 11.55 15.00 -22.48
CA LEU A 379 10.34 14.80 -23.29
C LEU A 379 9.09 14.74 -22.40
N PHE A 380 9.15 13.99 -21.30
CA PHE A 380 8.04 13.87 -20.36
C PHE A 380 7.71 15.22 -19.71
N ALA A 381 8.70 15.94 -19.22
CA ALA A 381 8.53 17.29 -18.67
C ALA A 381 7.95 18.27 -19.69
N THR A 382 8.41 18.18 -20.94
CA THR A 382 7.88 18.97 -22.06
C THR A 382 6.42 18.60 -22.34
N CYS A 383 6.09 17.32 -22.45
CA CYS A 383 4.71 16.87 -22.66
C CYS A 383 3.79 17.29 -21.51
N ALA A 384 4.26 17.21 -20.25
CA ALA A 384 3.52 17.66 -19.09
C ALA A 384 3.26 19.17 -19.15
N THR A 385 4.28 19.95 -19.49
CA THR A 385 4.16 21.41 -19.63
C THR A 385 3.20 21.77 -20.76
N LEU A 386 3.32 21.12 -21.90
CA LEU A 386 2.41 21.33 -23.03
C LEU A 386 0.97 20.94 -22.68
N ALA A 387 0.76 19.81 -22.00
CA ALA A 387 -0.56 19.40 -21.55
C ALA A 387 -1.19 20.41 -20.58
N VAL A 388 -0.40 21.01 -19.68
CA VAL A 388 -0.87 22.10 -18.80
C VAL A 388 -1.17 23.38 -19.57
N LEU A 389 -0.33 23.75 -20.52
CA LEU A 389 -0.47 25.01 -21.28
C LEU A 389 -1.60 24.98 -22.32
N PHE A 390 -1.79 23.82 -22.98
CA PHE A 390 -2.75 23.67 -24.08
C PHE A 390 -4.06 22.98 -23.67
N ALA A 391 -4.24 22.60 -22.42
CA ALA A 391 -5.49 22.15 -21.86
C ALA A 391 -5.99 23.11 -20.76
N PRO A 392 -6.32 24.36 -21.11
CA PRO A 392 -6.69 25.40 -20.15
C PRO A 392 -7.90 25.04 -19.27
N ASN A 393 -8.71 24.08 -19.67
CA ASN A 393 -9.85 23.56 -18.89
C ASN A 393 -9.60 22.17 -18.30
N GLY A 394 -8.33 21.75 -18.17
CA GLY A 394 -7.94 20.56 -17.42
C GLY A 394 -8.28 19.21 -18.04
N ALA A 395 -8.71 19.18 -19.30
CA ALA A 395 -8.81 17.94 -20.07
C ALA A 395 -8.59 18.29 -21.55
N LEU A 396 -7.73 17.54 -22.20
CA LEU A 396 -7.86 17.36 -23.64
C LEU A 396 -9.31 16.92 -23.88
N HIS A 397 -10.03 17.69 -24.71
CA HIS A 397 -11.45 17.46 -25.00
C HIS A 397 -11.65 16.01 -25.41
N ARG A 398 -12.30 15.26 -24.57
CA ARG A 398 -12.61 13.84 -24.86
C ARG A 398 -13.81 13.73 -25.80
N ASP A 399 -14.61 14.77 -25.86
CA ASP A 399 -15.78 14.90 -26.73
C ASP A 399 -15.83 16.36 -27.17
N GLY A 400 -16.28 16.64 -28.37
CA GLY A 400 -16.37 17.99 -28.95
C GLY A 400 -17.30 18.99 -28.22
N ASP A 401 -17.66 18.69 -26.99
CA ASP A 401 -18.57 19.46 -26.15
C ASP A 401 -17.81 20.51 -25.35
N ASP A 402 -18.32 21.72 -25.26
CA ASP A 402 -17.78 22.78 -24.42
C ASP A 402 -18.03 22.47 -22.94
N VAL A 403 -16.95 22.21 -22.19
CA VAL A 403 -17.03 21.96 -20.75
C VAL A 403 -17.24 23.28 -20.01
N LEU A 404 -18.47 23.53 -19.56
CA LEU A 404 -18.85 24.73 -18.83
C LEU A 404 -18.33 24.75 -17.39
N ALA A 405 -18.29 23.60 -16.75
CA ALA A 405 -17.77 23.46 -15.40
C ALA A 405 -17.28 22.03 -15.12
N ARG A 406 -16.23 21.93 -14.31
CA ARG A 406 -15.73 20.66 -13.80
C ARG A 406 -15.66 20.74 -12.29
N ARG A 407 -16.18 19.74 -11.60
CA ARG A 407 -16.11 19.67 -10.15
C ARG A 407 -15.79 18.26 -9.71
N ARG A 408 -14.90 18.15 -8.74
CA ARG A 408 -14.60 16.92 -8.04
C ARG A 408 -15.43 16.84 -6.76
N SER A 409 -16.11 15.74 -6.58
CA SER A 409 -16.84 15.41 -5.36
C SER A 409 -16.35 14.10 -4.78
N PRO A 410 -16.76 13.73 -3.56
CA PRO A 410 -16.51 12.41 -3.00
C PRO A 410 -16.99 11.23 -3.86
N TYR A 411 -17.93 11.46 -4.77
CA TYR A 411 -18.52 10.41 -5.60
C TYR A 411 -17.90 10.29 -7.00
N GLY A 412 -17.09 11.27 -7.40
CA GLY A 412 -16.46 11.28 -8.72
C GLY A 412 -16.10 12.67 -9.21
N VAL A 413 -15.66 12.72 -10.46
CA VAL A 413 -15.42 13.97 -11.18
C VAL A 413 -16.61 14.23 -12.09
N TYR A 414 -17.32 15.33 -11.86
CA TYR A 414 -18.47 15.75 -12.64
C TYR A 414 -18.06 16.81 -13.65
N ARG A 415 -18.64 16.72 -14.84
CA ARG A 415 -18.51 17.72 -15.90
C ARG A 415 -19.91 18.22 -16.26
N VAL A 416 -20.05 19.51 -16.38
CA VAL A 416 -21.21 20.13 -17.02
C VAL A 416 -20.76 20.49 -18.41
N VAL A 417 -21.36 19.88 -19.40
CA VAL A 417 -21.07 20.13 -20.83
C VAL A 417 -22.24 20.83 -21.48
N GLU A 418 -21.97 21.77 -22.34
CA GLU A 418 -22.99 22.33 -23.24
C GLU A 418 -23.10 21.35 -24.42
N LEU A 419 -24.25 20.69 -24.51
CA LEU A 419 -24.54 19.87 -25.68
C LEU A 419 -24.83 20.86 -26.83
N VAL A 420 -23.93 20.94 -27.79
CA VAL A 420 -24.24 21.61 -29.05
C VAL A 420 -25.27 20.72 -29.74
N ASP A 421 -26.54 21.12 -29.68
CA ASP A 421 -27.65 20.45 -30.34
C ASP A 421 -27.34 20.28 -31.83
N GLY A 422 -26.96 19.09 -32.16
CA GLY A 422 -26.86 18.58 -33.51
C GLY A 422 -27.69 17.31 -33.58
N LEU A 423 -29.07 17.47 -33.65
CA LEU A 423 -30.08 16.44 -33.96
C LEU A 423 -30.09 15.21 -33.09
#